data_4e29304b8757add28fca1f4f93691eb4
#
_entry.id   4e29304b8757add28fca1f4f93691eb4
#
_cell.length_a   1.000
_cell.length_b   1.000
_cell.length_c   1.000
_cell.angle_alpha   90.00
_cell.angle_beta   90.00
_cell.angle_gamma   90.00
#
_symmetry.space_group_name_H-M   'P 1'
#
loop_
_entity.id
_entity.type
_entity.pdbx_description
1 polymer ?
#
loop_
_entity_poly.entity_id
_entity_poly.type
_entity_poly.pdbx_seq_one_letter_code
_entity_poly.pdbx_strand_id
1 'polypeptide(L)'
;MVYFTYLLWVFVIFSFLGWFVQFIAECIKKRRPVNPGFITLPFLPSNGIGMFLVFILLHNIKNFFILFVASALLLTLYKYLLSSVFERSFGFKWKNYSKKRFNLNGYVSVWEPFAYGAIGFLSVKFAFNPMISLLSTIPLWIAFLIPAVITVMILSDCIISVITVINLWKNLKGMKNISELIGSDKSSIPDDELRKSYERRILKSKRFRLRLVKAFPDMQSLNYEKQLQDIKTRFDIIREKNNETYERKIENDDEKPFAFGLSFSKLFWLFFIGSFFGTVLETIWGLIMDGYFQMRVGMVIGPFIPVYGGGAVAITLCLYKLYRKGDVVVYLVSAAIGATFEYLCSYFQEMFLGTISWDYSDSPFNLDGRTNLTYALIWGFLGLAWLRYLYPLVSRLIEKIPKKPGTIITVILCVFMAFDGALSILAVDRKNRRAENIPPKTVIGEAVDYVFNDDYMDFVFPNMKVTKKSKKTK
;
A
#
# COMPACT_ATOMS: atom_id res chain seq x y z
N MET A 1 26.34 -11.63 16.54
CA MET A 1 25.93 -10.83 15.37
C MET A 1 24.69 -11.42 14.67
N VAL A 2 24.68 -12.68 14.31
CA VAL A 2 23.53 -13.35 13.62
C VAL A 2 22.22 -13.21 14.38
N TYR A 3 22.17 -13.54 15.69
CA TYR A 3 20.94 -13.41 16.49
C TYR A 3 20.41 -11.97 16.53
N PHE A 4 21.29 -10.99 16.65
CA PHE A 4 20.92 -9.58 16.63
C PHE A 4 20.34 -9.14 15.28
N THR A 5 20.86 -9.69 14.20
CA THR A 5 20.31 -9.49 12.83
C THR A 5 18.87 -10.01 12.74
N TYR A 6 18.58 -11.18 13.29
CA TYR A 6 17.20 -11.71 13.32
C TYR A 6 16.26 -10.81 14.13
N LEU A 7 16.71 -10.28 15.25
CA LEU A 7 15.94 -9.35 16.07
C LEU A 7 15.59 -8.05 15.31
N LEU A 8 16.54 -7.51 14.55
CA LEU A 8 16.29 -6.33 13.70
C LEU A 8 15.26 -6.62 12.62
N TRP A 9 15.34 -7.79 11.97
CA TRP A 9 14.37 -8.19 10.96
C TRP A 9 12.98 -8.43 11.54
N VAL A 10 12.85 -9.08 12.69
CA VAL A 10 11.57 -9.21 13.41
C VAL A 10 10.98 -7.82 13.67
N PHE A 11 11.78 -6.89 14.19
CA PHE A 11 11.32 -5.54 14.44
C PHE A 11 10.82 -4.83 13.17
N VAL A 12 11.59 -4.84 12.10
CA VAL A 12 11.26 -4.14 10.84
C VAL A 12 10.04 -4.78 10.16
N ILE A 13 10.04 -6.10 9.97
CA ILE A 13 8.96 -6.82 9.26
C ILE A 13 7.64 -6.65 10.02
N PHE A 14 7.61 -6.88 11.32
CA PHE A 14 6.37 -6.78 12.08
C PHE A 14 5.93 -5.34 12.35
N SER A 15 6.84 -4.37 12.32
CA SER A 15 6.47 -2.94 12.28
C SER A 15 5.76 -2.60 10.97
N PHE A 16 6.23 -3.12 9.83
CA PHE A 16 5.60 -2.92 8.53
C PHE A 16 4.28 -3.68 8.41
N LEU A 17 4.25 -4.96 8.73
CA LEU A 17 3.03 -5.77 8.68
C LEU A 17 1.93 -5.20 9.58
N GLY A 18 2.29 -4.80 10.80
CA GLY A 18 1.36 -4.17 11.71
C GLY A 18 0.80 -2.85 11.17
N TRP A 19 1.64 -2.04 10.52
CA TRP A 19 1.20 -0.83 9.82
C TRP A 19 0.28 -1.18 8.65
N PHE A 20 0.65 -2.15 7.83
CA PHE A 20 -0.11 -2.55 6.63
C PHE A 20 -1.51 -3.03 6.98
N VAL A 21 -1.65 -3.92 7.97
CA VAL A 21 -2.94 -4.41 8.45
C VAL A 21 -3.80 -3.26 9.00
N GLN A 22 -3.22 -2.38 9.84
CA GLN A 22 -3.97 -1.24 10.37
C GLN A 22 -4.29 -0.21 9.29
N PHE A 23 -3.41 -0.01 8.31
CA PHE A 23 -3.66 0.86 7.16
C PHE A 23 -4.88 0.38 6.37
N ILE A 24 -4.94 -0.91 6.04
CA ILE A 24 -6.09 -1.51 5.35
C ILE A 24 -7.36 -1.33 6.19
N ALA A 25 -7.33 -1.69 7.48
CA ALA A 25 -8.49 -1.57 8.37
C ALA A 25 -9.01 -0.12 8.47
N GLU A 26 -8.10 0.87 8.63
CA GLU A 26 -8.49 2.29 8.68
C GLU A 26 -8.96 2.83 7.33
N CYS A 27 -8.38 2.34 6.23
CA CYS A 27 -8.83 2.68 4.89
C CYS A 27 -10.26 2.18 4.65
N ILE A 28 -10.57 0.94 5.02
CA ILE A 28 -11.93 0.36 4.93
C ILE A 28 -12.91 1.18 5.78
N LYS A 29 -12.55 1.45 7.05
CA LYS A 29 -13.41 2.19 7.98
C LYS A 29 -13.67 3.63 7.53
N LYS A 30 -12.64 4.34 7.06
CA LYS A 30 -12.71 5.77 6.72
C LYS A 30 -12.94 6.05 5.23
N ARG A 31 -12.97 5.02 4.40
CA ARG A 31 -13.11 5.10 2.92
C ARG A 31 -12.11 6.07 2.27
N ARG A 32 -10.92 6.17 2.84
CA ARG A 32 -9.81 7.01 2.34
C ARG A 32 -8.47 6.52 2.87
N PRO A 33 -7.37 6.69 2.14
CA PRO A 33 -6.05 6.34 2.64
C PRO A 33 -5.66 7.26 3.81
N VAL A 34 -5.42 6.66 4.97
CA VAL A 34 -4.98 7.36 6.18
C VAL A 34 -3.86 6.56 6.81
N ASN A 35 -2.69 7.17 6.98
CA ASN A 35 -1.62 6.52 7.73
C ASN A 35 -2.05 6.39 9.21
N PRO A 36 -2.24 5.15 9.73
CA PRO A 36 -2.66 4.93 11.10
C PRO A 36 -1.51 5.06 12.10
N GLY A 37 -0.28 5.26 11.60
CA GLY A 37 0.94 5.25 12.39
C GLY A 37 1.21 6.56 13.14
N PHE A 38 1.90 6.44 14.28
CA PHE A 38 2.46 7.56 15.02
C PHE A 38 3.55 8.28 14.21
N ILE A 39 4.30 7.54 13.41
CA ILE A 39 5.38 8.03 12.54
C ILE A 39 4.88 8.27 11.10
N THR A 40 5.69 8.98 10.29
CA THR A 40 5.35 9.31 8.90
C THR A 40 5.56 8.13 7.97
N LEU A 41 6.61 7.35 8.24
CA LEU A 41 6.95 6.14 7.50
C LEU A 41 5.87 5.06 7.65
N PRO A 42 5.77 4.13 6.71
CA PRO A 42 4.80 3.04 6.74
C PRO A 42 5.20 1.93 7.72
N PHE A 43 5.41 2.30 8.98
CA PHE A 43 5.77 1.39 10.05
C PHE A 43 5.01 1.70 11.34
N LEU A 44 4.77 0.68 12.14
CA LEU A 44 4.26 0.78 13.51
C LEU A 44 5.31 0.20 14.49
N PRO A 45 6.23 1.02 15.00
CA PRO A 45 7.28 0.55 15.90
C PRO A 45 6.76 -0.20 17.13
N SER A 46 5.57 0.18 17.62
CA SER A 46 4.93 -0.51 18.74
C SER A 46 4.62 -1.98 18.44
N ASN A 47 4.22 -2.31 17.19
CA ASN A 47 3.97 -3.69 16.81
C ASN A 47 5.29 -4.46 16.65
N GLY A 48 6.31 -3.81 16.06
CA GLY A 48 7.64 -4.39 15.95
C GLY A 48 8.25 -4.73 17.32
N ILE A 49 8.17 -3.81 18.30
CA ILE A 49 8.67 -4.06 19.68
C ILE A 49 7.84 -5.19 20.33
N GLY A 50 6.51 -5.22 20.17
CA GLY A 50 5.69 -6.31 20.69
C GLY A 50 6.11 -7.67 20.16
N MET A 51 6.35 -7.79 18.86
CA MET A 51 6.78 -9.06 18.25
C MET A 51 8.24 -9.40 18.55
N PHE A 52 9.10 -8.41 18.75
CA PHE A 52 10.44 -8.60 19.27
C PHE A 52 10.42 -9.25 20.68
N LEU A 53 9.50 -8.81 21.56
CA LEU A 53 9.31 -9.43 22.88
C LEU A 53 8.78 -10.87 22.75
N VAL A 54 7.83 -11.13 21.85
CA VAL A 54 7.33 -12.49 21.57
C VAL A 54 8.47 -13.39 21.07
N PHE A 55 9.31 -12.89 20.16
CA PHE A 55 10.44 -13.65 19.64
C PHE A 55 11.43 -14.04 20.75
N ILE A 56 11.80 -13.10 21.61
CA ILE A 56 12.78 -13.36 22.70
C ILE A 56 12.21 -14.31 23.76
N LEU A 57 10.96 -14.08 24.17
CA LEU A 57 10.42 -14.72 25.37
C LEU A 57 9.63 -16.01 25.07
N LEU A 58 9.01 -16.11 23.90
CA LEU A 58 8.00 -17.14 23.64
C LEU A 58 8.32 -18.07 22.46
N HIS A 59 9.36 -17.79 21.65
CA HIS A 59 9.59 -18.56 20.42
C HIS A 59 9.91 -20.06 20.67
N ASN A 60 10.43 -20.42 21.86
CA ASN A 60 10.74 -21.78 22.23
C ASN A 60 9.54 -22.58 22.74
N ILE A 61 8.39 -21.93 22.98
CA ILE A 61 7.21 -22.61 23.53
C ILE A 61 6.57 -23.48 22.46
N LYS A 62 6.56 -24.80 22.70
CA LYS A 62 6.01 -25.80 21.76
C LYS A 62 4.51 -25.99 21.93
N ASN A 63 3.99 -25.86 23.16
CA ASN A 63 2.59 -26.08 23.45
C ASN A 63 1.72 -24.94 22.92
N PHE A 64 0.75 -25.29 22.08
CA PHE A 64 -0.17 -24.36 21.42
C PHE A 64 -0.93 -23.46 22.41
N PHE A 65 -1.56 -24.07 23.40
CA PHE A 65 -2.41 -23.34 24.35
C PHE A 65 -1.60 -22.39 25.21
N ILE A 66 -0.46 -22.86 25.72
CA ILE A 66 0.44 -22.01 26.53
C ILE A 66 0.98 -20.85 25.69
N LEU A 67 1.39 -21.09 24.44
CA LEU A 67 1.88 -20.05 23.54
C LEU A 67 0.81 -18.99 23.25
N PHE A 68 -0.43 -19.42 22.97
CA PHE A 68 -1.55 -18.51 22.73
C PHE A 68 -1.82 -17.62 23.93
N VAL A 69 -1.98 -18.23 25.14
CA VAL A 69 -2.26 -17.49 26.36
C VAL A 69 -1.11 -16.57 26.75
N ALA A 70 0.13 -17.05 26.68
CA ALA A 70 1.31 -16.24 26.99
C ALA A 70 1.45 -15.04 26.04
N SER A 71 1.22 -15.23 24.75
CA SER A 71 1.21 -14.14 23.77
C SER A 71 0.10 -13.13 24.02
N ALA A 72 -1.11 -13.61 24.33
CA ALA A 72 -2.23 -12.76 24.70
C ALA A 72 -1.91 -11.88 25.90
N LEU A 73 -1.38 -12.45 26.96
CA LEU A 73 -1.00 -11.73 28.17
C LEU A 73 0.16 -10.75 27.95
N LEU A 74 1.23 -11.21 27.31
CA LEU A 74 2.42 -10.40 27.06
C LEU A 74 2.11 -9.16 26.23
N LEU A 75 1.45 -9.34 25.08
CA LEU A 75 1.15 -8.22 24.17
C LEU A 75 0.08 -7.29 24.74
N THR A 76 -0.89 -7.82 25.51
CA THR A 76 -1.88 -6.99 26.20
C THR A 76 -1.22 -6.12 27.26
N LEU A 77 -0.35 -6.70 28.11
CA LEU A 77 0.39 -5.97 29.13
C LEU A 77 1.29 -4.91 28.48
N TYR A 78 2.03 -5.29 27.44
CA TYR A 78 2.88 -4.35 26.69
C TYR A 78 2.06 -3.17 26.16
N LYS A 79 0.91 -3.42 25.51
CA LYS A 79 0.07 -2.35 25.00
C LYS A 79 -0.52 -1.47 26.09
N TYR A 80 -0.95 -2.06 27.19
CA TYR A 80 -1.46 -1.32 28.34
C TYR A 80 -0.40 -0.38 28.90
N LEU A 81 0.81 -0.89 29.15
CA LEU A 81 1.95 -0.10 29.65
C LEU A 81 2.31 1.03 28.67
N LEU A 82 2.43 0.72 27.38
CA LEU A 82 2.75 1.73 26.36
C LEU A 82 1.70 2.84 26.34
N SER A 83 0.42 2.50 26.36
CA SER A 83 -0.68 3.48 26.34
C SER A 83 -0.70 4.32 27.61
N SER A 84 -0.45 3.72 28.77
CA SER A 84 -0.38 4.42 30.07
C SER A 84 0.81 5.39 30.13
N VAL A 85 1.99 4.98 29.65
CA VAL A 85 3.18 5.83 29.59
C VAL A 85 2.94 7.03 28.65
N PHE A 86 2.36 6.79 27.48
CA PHE A 86 2.04 7.86 26.53
C PHE A 86 1.05 8.88 27.13
N GLU A 87 -0.01 8.41 27.79
CA GLU A 87 -0.97 9.30 28.41
C GLU A 87 -0.35 10.12 29.54
N ARG A 88 0.45 9.51 30.40
CA ARG A 88 1.15 10.22 31.49
C ARG A 88 2.18 11.24 30.97
N SER A 89 2.92 10.89 29.90
CA SER A 89 3.97 11.74 29.36
C SER A 89 3.45 12.91 28.54
N PHE A 90 2.38 12.71 27.77
CA PHE A 90 1.91 13.70 26.79
C PHE A 90 0.50 14.23 27.07
N GLY A 91 -0.25 13.63 28.01
CA GLY A 91 -1.63 14.01 28.32
C GLY A 91 -2.64 13.69 27.20
N PHE A 92 -2.29 12.74 26.28
CA PHE A 92 -3.16 12.33 25.18
C PHE A 92 -3.51 10.85 25.24
N LYS A 93 -4.78 10.52 25.07
CA LYS A 93 -5.26 9.19 24.71
C LYS A 93 -5.37 9.06 23.21
N TRP A 94 -4.51 8.25 22.58
CA TRP A 94 -4.48 8.07 21.12
C TRP A 94 -5.67 7.28 20.60
N LYS A 95 -6.02 6.18 21.28
CA LYS A 95 -7.21 5.39 21.06
C LYS A 95 -7.96 5.30 22.39
N ASN A 96 -9.25 5.59 22.35
CA ASN A 96 -10.07 5.53 23.54
C ASN A 96 -11.16 4.46 23.40
N TYR A 97 -11.04 3.40 24.19
CA TYR A 97 -12.00 2.30 24.25
C TYR A 97 -12.99 2.43 25.40
N SER A 98 -13.02 3.55 26.12
CA SER A 98 -13.91 3.74 27.30
C SER A 98 -15.40 3.60 26.94
N LYS A 99 -15.77 3.84 25.68
CA LYS A 99 -17.15 3.63 25.18
C LYS A 99 -17.47 2.16 24.87
N LYS A 100 -16.49 1.25 24.83
CA LYS A 100 -16.72 -0.17 24.59
C LYS A 100 -17.03 -0.88 25.90
N ARG A 101 -18.01 -1.77 25.85
CA ARG A 101 -18.33 -2.66 26.96
C ARG A 101 -17.13 -3.58 27.21
N PHE A 102 -16.68 -3.73 28.46
CA PHE A 102 -15.48 -4.48 28.84
C PHE A 102 -14.19 -3.94 28.23
N ASN A 103 -13.62 -2.93 28.86
CA ASN A 103 -12.30 -2.38 28.52
C ASN A 103 -11.44 -2.24 29.79
N LEU A 104 -10.12 -2.24 29.61
CA LEU A 104 -9.14 -1.97 30.67
C LEU A 104 -8.73 -0.49 30.61
N ASN A 105 -9.30 0.34 31.49
CA ASN A 105 -9.06 1.78 31.61
C ASN A 105 -9.14 2.56 30.25
N GLY A 106 -9.88 2.02 29.28
CA GLY A 106 -9.99 2.58 27.94
C GLY A 106 -8.75 2.37 27.04
N TYR A 107 -7.70 1.66 27.51
CA TYR A 107 -6.49 1.40 26.73
C TYR A 107 -6.59 0.16 25.87
N VAL A 108 -7.26 -0.89 26.37
CA VAL A 108 -7.37 -2.20 25.72
C VAL A 108 -8.84 -2.65 25.77
N SER A 109 -9.35 -3.14 24.65
CA SER A 109 -10.67 -3.79 24.57
C SER A 109 -10.55 -5.29 24.82
N VAL A 110 -11.60 -5.93 25.36
CA VAL A 110 -11.60 -7.37 25.68
C VAL A 110 -11.29 -8.29 24.49
N TRP A 111 -11.53 -7.83 23.27
CA TRP A 111 -11.24 -8.61 22.05
C TRP A 111 -9.77 -8.56 21.61
N GLU A 112 -9.02 -7.58 22.07
CA GLU A 112 -7.63 -7.42 21.66
C GLU A 112 -6.70 -8.55 22.19
N PRO A 113 -6.84 -9.05 23.43
CA PRO A 113 -6.06 -10.19 23.91
C PRO A 113 -6.21 -11.45 23.03
N PHE A 114 -7.40 -11.73 22.52
CA PHE A 114 -7.63 -12.86 21.61
C PHE A 114 -6.89 -12.67 20.30
N ALA A 115 -6.94 -11.47 19.72
CA ALA A 115 -6.19 -11.14 18.51
C ALA A 115 -4.67 -11.23 18.75
N TYR A 116 -4.17 -10.77 19.88
CA TYR A 116 -2.76 -10.85 20.24
C TYR A 116 -2.28 -12.29 20.45
N GLY A 117 -3.10 -13.13 21.09
CA GLY A 117 -2.84 -14.55 21.22
C GLY A 117 -2.69 -15.23 19.85
N ALA A 118 -3.64 -14.96 18.95
CA ALA A 118 -3.60 -15.50 17.59
C ALA A 118 -2.39 -15.00 16.80
N ILE A 119 -2.09 -13.70 16.83
CA ILE A 119 -0.94 -13.10 16.13
C ILE A 119 0.37 -13.70 16.67
N GLY A 120 0.55 -13.76 17.99
CA GLY A 120 1.76 -14.34 18.59
C GLY A 120 1.94 -15.81 18.24
N PHE A 121 0.88 -16.61 18.32
CA PHE A 121 0.90 -18.01 17.92
C PHE A 121 1.26 -18.19 16.44
N LEU A 122 0.57 -17.50 15.53
CA LEU A 122 0.82 -17.59 14.09
C LEU A 122 2.27 -17.16 13.75
N SER A 123 2.77 -16.13 14.40
CA SER A 123 4.13 -15.65 14.16
C SER A 123 5.20 -16.65 14.59
N VAL A 124 5.06 -17.25 15.78
CA VAL A 124 6.01 -18.26 16.29
C VAL A 124 5.97 -19.52 15.44
N LYS A 125 4.78 -19.99 15.06
CA LYS A 125 4.64 -21.27 14.33
C LYS A 125 4.94 -21.16 12.84
N PHE A 126 4.56 -20.05 12.20
CA PHE A 126 4.55 -19.96 10.74
C PHE A 126 5.42 -18.85 10.17
N ALA A 127 5.82 -17.83 10.95
CA ALA A 127 6.58 -16.71 10.42
C ALA A 127 8.06 -16.71 10.81
N PHE A 128 8.40 -17.02 12.06
CA PHE A 128 9.78 -16.87 12.53
C PHE A 128 10.75 -17.86 11.88
N ASN A 129 10.41 -19.15 11.82
CA ASN A 129 11.30 -20.15 11.23
C ASN A 129 11.55 -19.95 9.73
N PRO A 130 10.53 -19.72 8.87
CA PRO A 130 10.75 -19.39 7.47
C PRO A 130 11.57 -18.11 7.28
N MET A 131 11.34 -17.10 8.10
CA MET A 131 12.13 -15.85 8.07
C MET A 131 13.61 -16.12 8.38
N ILE A 132 13.91 -16.89 9.43
CA ILE A 132 15.28 -17.27 9.80
C ILE A 132 15.95 -18.07 8.68
N SER A 133 15.23 -19.05 8.12
CA SER A 133 15.72 -19.85 6.99
C SER A 133 16.04 -18.98 5.76
N LEU A 134 15.16 -18.04 5.41
CA LEU A 134 15.39 -17.11 4.30
C LEU A 134 16.61 -16.21 4.59
N LEU A 135 16.75 -15.69 5.79
CA LEU A 135 17.85 -14.81 6.15
C LEU A 135 19.20 -15.53 6.17
N SER A 136 19.22 -16.86 6.42
CA SER A 136 20.44 -17.66 6.39
C SER A 136 21.01 -17.84 4.97
N THR A 137 20.22 -17.61 3.92
CA THR A 137 20.67 -17.67 2.52
C THR A 137 21.32 -16.37 2.04
N ILE A 138 21.18 -15.28 2.79
CA ILE A 138 21.68 -13.96 2.42
C ILE A 138 23.04 -13.71 3.13
N PRO A 139 24.04 -13.11 2.45
CA PRO A 139 25.29 -12.73 3.10
C PRO A 139 25.04 -11.88 4.35
N LEU A 140 25.68 -12.23 5.47
CA LEU A 140 25.41 -11.65 6.78
C LEU A 140 25.50 -10.12 6.82
N TRP A 141 26.45 -9.54 6.07
CA TRP A 141 26.62 -8.09 6.04
C TRP A 141 25.43 -7.38 5.37
N ILE A 142 24.82 -7.96 4.31
CA ILE A 142 23.60 -7.45 3.67
C ILE A 142 22.41 -7.64 4.60
N ALA A 143 22.27 -8.86 5.16
CA ALA A 143 21.19 -9.19 6.09
C ALA A 143 21.20 -8.29 7.33
N PHE A 144 22.33 -7.77 7.76
CA PHE A 144 22.47 -6.82 8.86
C PHE A 144 22.24 -5.36 8.42
N LEU A 145 22.87 -4.93 7.33
CA LEU A 145 22.88 -3.53 6.89
C LEU A 145 21.46 -3.01 6.56
N ILE A 146 20.67 -3.80 5.83
CA ILE A 146 19.33 -3.39 5.40
C ILE A 146 18.41 -3.08 6.60
N PRO A 147 18.15 -3.99 7.55
CA PRO A 147 17.28 -3.70 8.67
C PRO A 147 17.88 -2.67 9.63
N ALA A 148 19.21 -2.55 9.72
CA ALA A 148 19.86 -1.52 10.53
C ALA A 148 19.56 -0.11 9.98
N VAL A 149 19.71 0.10 8.67
CA VAL A 149 19.36 1.38 8.01
C VAL A 149 17.88 1.71 8.19
N ILE A 150 16.99 0.75 7.94
CA ILE A 150 15.55 0.94 8.14
C ILE A 150 15.23 1.28 9.59
N THR A 151 15.86 0.62 10.54
CA THR A 151 15.66 0.88 11.99
C THR A 151 16.12 2.31 12.35
N VAL A 152 17.25 2.77 11.83
CA VAL A 152 17.72 4.16 12.02
C VAL A 152 16.72 5.16 11.44
N MET A 153 16.16 4.89 10.25
CA MET A 153 15.12 5.74 9.64
C MET A 153 13.85 5.77 10.51
N ILE A 154 13.40 4.63 11.02
CA ILE A 154 12.25 4.53 11.94
C ILE A 154 12.50 5.34 13.22
N LEU A 155 13.67 5.19 13.84
CA LEU A 155 14.04 5.93 15.07
C LEU A 155 14.09 7.44 14.83
N SER A 156 14.68 7.87 13.72
CA SER A 156 14.70 9.29 13.33
C SER A 156 13.30 9.87 13.18
N ASP A 157 12.40 9.15 12.51
CA ASP A 157 11.01 9.57 12.34
C ASP A 157 10.22 9.53 13.67
N CYS A 158 10.54 8.59 14.57
CA CYS A 158 10.00 8.58 15.94
C CYS A 158 10.37 9.87 16.68
N ILE A 159 11.63 10.29 16.63
CA ILE A 159 12.11 11.53 17.28
C ILE A 159 11.35 12.74 16.71
N ILE A 160 11.24 12.86 15.39
CA ILE A 160 10.49 13.93 14.72
C ILE A 160 9.02 13.93 15.16
N SER A 161 8.41 12.75 15.27
CA SER A 161 7.02 12.60 15.68
C SER A 161 6.81 13.00 17.15
N VAL A 162 7.73 12.64 18.05
CA VAL A 162 7.70 13.08 19.46
C VAL A 162 7.82 14.59 19.57
N ILE A 163 8.76 15.21 18.86
CA ILE A 163 8.90 16.68 18.80
C ILE A 163 7.59 17.33 18.31
N THR A 164 6.91 16.69 17.34
CA THR A 164 5.63 17.18 16.82
C THR A 164 4.54 17.13 17.88
N VAL A 165 4.47 16.09 18.71
CA VAL A 165 3.53 15.98 19.84
C VAL A 165 3.80 17.04 20.90
N ILE A 166 5.07 17.22 21.28
CA ILE A 166 5.47 18.28 22.23
C ILE A 166 5.05 19.65 21.72
N ASN A 167 5.27 19.93 20.43
CA ASN A 167 4.86 21.19 19.83
C ASN A 167 3.34 21.36 19.76
N LEU A 168 2.58 20.26 19.56
CA LEU A 168 1.11 20.28 19.64
C LEU A 168 0.66 20.62 21.07
N TRP A 169 1.22 19.94 22.07
CA TRP A 169 0.94 20.17 23.49
C TRP A 169 1.22 21.63 23.89
N LYS A 170 2.40 22.19 23.52
CA LYS A 170 2.75 23.61 23.78
C LYS A 170 1.76 24.57 23.10
N ASN A 171 1.28 24.24 21.89
CA ASN A 171 0.30 25.07 21.20
C ASN A 171 -1.07 25.05 21.90
N LEU A 172 -1.56 23.86 22.31
CA LEU A 172 -2.82 23.71 23.03
C LEU A 172 -2.78 24.42 24.39
N LYS A 173 -1.67 24.29 25.14
CA LYS A 173 -1.46 25.03 26.39
C LYS A 173 -1.55 26.54 26.16
N GLY A 174 -0.86 27.05 25.14
CA GLY A 174 -0.92 28.48 24.80
C GLY A 174 -2.29 28.95 24.35
N MET A 175 -3.08 28.10 23.67
CA MET A 175 -4.48 28.41 23.32
C MET A 175 -5.36 28.46 24.56
N LYS A 176 -5.19 27.53 25.51
CA LYS A 176 -5.91 27.56 26.80
C LYS A 176 -5.63 28.83 27.57
N ASN A 177 -4.36 29.21 27.74
CA ASN A 177 -3.99 30.45 28.43
C ASN A 177 -4.65 31.68 27.79
N ILE A 178 -4.66 31.76 26.44
CA ILE A 178 -5.35 32.87 25.74
C ILE A 178 -6.86 32.82 25.98
N SER A 179 -7.48 31.65 25.96
CA SER A 179 -8.92 31.50 26.18
C SER A 179 -9.34 31.89 27.61
N GLU A 180 -8.46 31.76 28.58
CA GLU A 180 -8.68 32.16 29.97
C GLU A 180 -8.52 33.67 30.18
N LEU A 181 -7.83 34.36 29.28
CA LEU A 181 -7.67 35.82 29.29
C LEU A 181 -8.79 36.54 28.59
N ILE A 182 -9.44 35.94 27.61
CA ILE A 182 -10.55 36.51 26.84
C ILE A 182 -11.75 36.72 27.81
N GLY A 183 -12.21 37.95 27.93
CA GLY A 183 -13.32 38.32 28.83
C GLY A 183 -12.96 38.41 30.31
N SER A 184 -11.67 38.39 30.66
CA SER A 184 -11.20 38.57 32.04
C SER A 184 -10.58 39.97 32.25
N ASP A 185 -10.86 40.59 33.39
CA ASP A 185 -10.24 41.86 33.80
C ASP A 185 -8.70 41.76 34.06
N LYS A 186 -8.13 40.58 33.87
CA LYS A 186 -6.73 40.30 34.12
C LYS A 186 -5.80 40.61 32.93
N SER A 187 -6.36 40.99 31.79
CA SER A 187 -5.57 41.25 30.58
C SER A 187 -5.52 42.71 30.23
N SER A 188 -4.32 43.26 30.02
CA SER A 188 -4.13 44.59 29.43
C SER A 188 -4.26 44.60 27.90
N ILE A 189 -4.46 43.44 27.29
CA ILE A 189 -4.58 43.25 25.84
C ILE A 189 -6.07 43.22 25.47
N PRO A 190 -6.50 43.99 24.43
CA PRO A 190 -7.88 43.97 23.96
C PRO A 190 -8.34 42.58 23.52
N ASP A 191 -9.59 42.21 23.84
CA ASP A 191 -10.19 40.92 23.51
C ASP A 191 -10.11 40.57 22.02
N ASP A 192 -10.20 41.54 21.14
CA ASP A 192 -10.07 41.33 19.68
C ASP A 192 -8.66 40.85 19.27
N GLU A 193 -7.62 41.36 19.92
CA GLU A 193 -6.25 40.91 19.69
C GLU A 193 -6.02 39.49 20.26
N LEU A 194 -6.59 39.20 21.40
CA LEU A 194 -6.54 37.87 22.00
C LEU A 194 -7.24 36.85 21.10
N ARG A 195 -8.44 37.18 20.56
CA ARG A 195 -9.16 36.32 19.60
C ARG A 195 -8.36 36.10 18.32
N LYS A 196 -7.78 37.15 17.74
CA LYS A 196 -6.90 37.04 16.56
C LYS A 196 -5.66 36.18 16.85
N SER A 197 -5.09 36.28 18.05
CA SER A 197 -3.95 35.47 18.48
C SER A 197 -4.34 34.00 18.63
N TYR A 198 -5.54 33.73 19.17
CA TYR A 198 -6.10 32.38 19.28
C TYR A 198 -6.29 31.73 17.89
N GLU A 199 -6.93 32.45 16.96
CA GLU A 199 -7.11 31.99 15.57
C GLU A 199 -5.79 31.76 14.85
N ARG A 200 -4.81 32.66 15.01
CA ARG A 200 -3.45 32.44 14.47
C ARG A 200 -2.82 31.15 14.99
N ARG A 201 -3.05 30.79 16.25
CA ARG A 201 -2.56 29.52 16.81
C ARG A 201 -3.27 28.31 16.22
N ILE A 202 -4.57 28.37 15.92
CA ILE A 202 -5.29 27.33 15.17
C ILE A 202 -4.68 27.16 13.79
N LEU A 203 -4.44 28.27 13.07
CA LEU A 203 -3.90 28.26 11.69
C LEU A 203 -2.40 27.90 11.64
N LYS A 204 -1.63 28.25 12.66
CA LYS A 204 -0.19 27.91 12.79
C LYS A 204 0.09 26.41 12.96
N SER A 205 -0.94 25.58 13.07
CA SER A 205 -0.77 24.12 13.11
C SER A 205 -0.33 23.60 11.74
N LYS A 206 0.99 23.69 11.46
CA LYS A 206 1.64 23.25 10.23
C LYS A 206 1.25 21.81 9.89
N ARG A 207 1.34 21.45 8.61
CA ARG A 207 0.97 20.18 7.96
C ARG A 207 1.30 18.90 8.77
N PHE A 208 2.35 18.90 9.58
CA PHE A 208 2.76 17.77 10.44
C PHE A 208 1.86 17.57 11.67
N ARG A 209 1.42 18.64 12.34
CA ARG A 209 0.52 18.56 13.53
C ARG A 209 -0.86 18.05 13.12
N LEU A 210 -1.31 18.46 11.95
CA LEU A 210 -2.57 17.99 11.35
C LEU A 210 -2.53 16.51 10.98
N ARG A 211 -1.36 15.95 10.68
CA ARG A 211 -1.21 14.50 10.40
C ARG A 211 -1.61 13.67 11.60
N LEU A 212 -1.15 14.00 12.80
CA LEU A 212 -1.49 13.27 14.03
C LEU A 212 -2.99 13.35 14.34
N VAL A 213 -3.60 14.52 14.20
CA VAL A 213 -5.05 14.71 14.39
C VAL A 213 -5.84 13.88 13.37
N LYS A 214 -5.35 13.77 12.13
CA LYS A 214 -5.97 12.95 11.08
C LYS A 214 -5.77 11.45 11.30
N ALA A 215 -4.59 11.04 11.74
CA ALA A 215 -4.27 9.63 12.01
C ALA A 215 -5.08 9.10 13.20
N PHE A 216 -5.27 9.95 14.21
CA PHE A 216 -5.97 9.61 15.46
C PHE A 216 -7.17 10.53 15.71
N PRO A 217 -8.27 10.38 14.94
CA PRO A 217 -9.47 11.22 15.12
C PRO A 217 -10.11 11.06 16.49
N ASP A 218 -9.99 9.86 17.08
CA ASP A 218 -10.49 9.55 18.41
C ASP A 218 -9.52 9.98 19.54
N MET A 219 -8.42 10.67 19.19
CA MET A 219 -7.48 11.22 20.14
C MET A 219 -8.16 12.25 21.04
N GLN A 220 -8.00 12.10 22.33
CA GLN A 220 -8.52 13.02 23.36
C GLN A 220 -7.35 13.60 24.16
N SER A 221 -7.51 14.86 24.60
CA SER A 221 -6.57 15.49 25.50
C SER A 221 -7.19 15.62 26.89
N LEU A 222 -6.48 15.20 27.93
CA LEU A 222 -6.97 15.27 29.29
C LEU A 222 -7.17 16.74 29.75
N ASN A 223 -6.30 17.64 29.33
CA ASN A 223 -6.26 19.00 29.87
C ASN A 223 -6.67 20.09 28.87
N TYR A 224 -6.74 19.76 27.55
CA TYR A 224 -6.92 20.71 26.44
C TYR A 224 -7.94 20.22 25.41
N GLU A 225 -8.99 19.51 25.85
CA GLU A 225 -9.95 18.89 24.93
C GLU A 225 -10.69 19.92 24.07
N LYS A 226 -11.12 21.06 24.66
CA LYS A 226 -11.80 22.13 23.93
C LYS A 226 -10.92 22.67 22.80
N GLN A 227 -9.66 23.03 23.10
CA GLN A 227 -8.70 23.56 22.13
C GLN A 227 -8.36 22.54 21.04
N LEU A 228 -8.31 21.26 21.38
CA LEU A 228 -8.11 20.17 20.42
C LEU A 228 -9.32 20.03 19.49
N GLN A 229 -10.54 20.14 20.00
CA GLN A 229 -11.75 20.12 19.19
C GLN A 229 -11.85 21.34 18.27
N ASP A 230 -11.48 22.54 18.71
CA ASP A 230 -11.45 23.74 17.88
C ASP A 230 -10.49 23.56 16.67
N ILE A 231 -9.33 22.90 16.89
CA ILE A 231 -8.41 22.57 15.81
C ILE A 231 -9.06 21.53 14.85
N LYS A 232 -9.72 20.49 15.36
CA LYS A 232 -10.40 19.47 14.55
C LYS A 232 -11.50 20.09 13.71
N THR A 233 -12.39 20.87 14.31
CA THR A 233 -13.52 21.53 13.63
C THR A 233 -13.05 22.48 12.53
N ARG A 234 -12.07 23.34 12.83
CA ARG A 234 -11.51 24.25 11.83
C ARG A 234 -10.91 23.53 10.65
N PHE A 235 -10.31 22.37 10.93
CA PHE A 235 -9.75 21.51 9.91
C PHE A 235 -10.80 20.89 8.97
N ASP A 236 -11.93 20.47 9.52
CA ASP A 236 -13.04 19.92 8.73
C ASP A 236 -13.67 21.01 7.86
N ILE A 237 -13.84 22.24 8.38
CA ILE A 237 -14.31 23.42 7.61
C ILE A 237 -13.36 23.74 6.43
N ILE A 238 -12.04 23.77 6.66
CA ILE A 238 -11.07 24.01 5.58
C ILE A 238 -11.13 22.91 4.53
N ARG A 239 -11.37 21.69 4.95
CA ARG A 239 -11.51 20.54 4.05
C ARG A 239 -12.77 20.61 3.20
N GLU A 240 -13.90 20.97 3.80
CA GLU A 240 -15.17 21.20 3.10
C GLU A 240 -15.03 22.29 2.05
N LYS A 241 -14.49 23.44 2.45
CA LYS A 241 -14.23 24.56 1.54
C LYS A 241 -13.30 24.19 0.37
N ASN A 242 -12.27 23.35 0.62
CA ASN A 242 -11.40 22.87 -0.45
C ASN A 242 -12.14 21.91 -1.40
N ASN A 243 -13.06 21.08 -0.88
CA ASN A 243 -13.88 20.18 -1.70
C ASN A 243 -14.86 20.98 -2.58
N GLU A 244 -15.55 21.98 -2.01
CA GLU A 244 -16.44 22.87 -2.76
C GLU A 244 -15.68 23.65 -3.85
N THR A 245 -14.47 24.12 -3.54
CA THR A 245 -13.63 24.81 -4.53
C THR A 245 -13.19 23.84 -5.63
N TYR A 246 -12.94 22.58 -5.31
CA TYR A 246 -12.62 21.54 -6.29
C TYR A 246 -13.83 21.22 -7.16
N GLU A 247 -15.03 21.10 -6.58
CA GLU A 247 -16.28 20.87 -7.32
C GLU A 247 -16.59 22.02 -8.28
N ARG A 248 -16.45 23.29 -7.86
CA ARG A 248 -16.60 24.45 -8.76
C ARG A 248 -15.62 24.47 -9.92
N LYS A 249 -14.37 24.03 -9.70
CA LYS A 249 -13.37 23.91 -10.77
C LYS A 249 -13.71 22.84 -11.81
N ILE A 250 -14.52 21.85 -11.42
CA ILE A 250 -14.99 20.79 -12.29
C ILE A 250 -16.08 21.27 -13.25
N GLU A 251 -16.88 22.25 -12.85
CA GLU A 251 -17.96 22.81 -13.66
C GLU A 251 -17.43 23.66 -14.83
N ASN A 252 -16.25 24.27 -14.70
CA ASN A 252 -15.59 25.05 -15.75
C ASN A 252 -14.63 24.19 -16.56
N ASP A 253 -14.93 23.98 -17.87
CA ASP A 253 -14.12 23.13 -18.76
C ASP A 253 -12.66 23.60 -18.89
N ASP A 254 -12.41 24.90 -18.87
CA ASP A 254 -11.05 25.48 -18.97
C ASP A 254 -10.20 25.24 -17.70
N GLU A 255 -10.83 25.02 -16.54
CA GLU A 255 -10.16 24.81 -15.27
C GLU A 255 -9.95 23.34 -14.93
N LYS A 256 -10.50 22.39 -15.72
CA LYS A 256 -10.32 20.96 -15.47
C LYS A 256 -8.84 20.61 -15.41
N PRO A 257 -8.39 19.82 -14.42
CA PRO A 257 -7.00 19.37 -14.35
C PRO A 257 -6.62 18.48 -15.52
N PHE A 258 -5.31 18.25 -15.71
CA PHE A 258 -4.81 17.27 -16.67
C PHE A 258 -5.42 15.91 -16.39
N ALA A 259 -5.77 15.19 -17.46
CA ALA A 259 -6.31 13.82 -17.40
C ALA A 259 -7.55 13.69 -16.48
N PHE A 260 -8.43 14.70 -16.47
CA PHE A 260 -9.64 14.68 -15.66
C PHE A 260 -10.62 13.58 -16.12
N GLY A 261 -11.32 12.98 -15.17
CA GLY A 261 -12.35 11.94 -15.44
C GLY A 261 -11.75 10.67 -16.06
N LEU A 262 -12.49 10.05 -16.97
CA LEU A 262 -12.09 8.89 -17.77
C LEU A 262 -11.51 9.29 -19.14
N SER A 263 -10.71 10.36 -19.20
CA SER A 263 -10.06 10.79 -20.43
C SER A 263 -9.02 9.75 -20.91
N PHE A 264 -8.68 9.77 -22.21
CA PHE A 264 -7.61 8.92 -22.75
C PHE A 264 -6.31 9.03 -21.96
N SER A 265 -5.87 10.26 -21.65
CA SER A 265 -4.66 10.47 -20.84
C SER A 265 -4.76 9.80 -19.47
N LYS A 266 -5.94 9.87 -18.79
CA LYS A 266 -6.16 9.17 -17.52
C LYS A 266 -6.00 7.66 -17.67
N LEU A 267 -6.69 7.08 -18.64
CA LEU A 267 -6.66 5.63 -18.87
C LEU A 267 -5.28 5.14 -19.26
N PHE A 268 -4.57 5.90 -20.08
CA PHE A 268 -3.18 5.58 -20.44
C PHE A 268 -2.25 5.61 -19.21
N TRP A 269 -2.34 6.64 -18.37
CA TRP A 269 -1.52 6.72 -17.16
C TRP A 269 -1.86 5.61 -16.16
N LEU A 270 -3.12 5.20 -16.05
CA LEU A 270 -3.52 4.05 -15.24
C LEU A 270 -2.94 2.75 -15.80
N PHE A 271 -2.97 2.58 -17.13
CA PHE A 271 -2.33 1.46 -17.81
C PHE A 271 -0.82 1.42 -17.56
N PHE A 272 -0.13 2.53 -17.76
CA PHE A 272 1.32 2.65 -17.60
C PHE A 272 1.76 2.35 -16.15
N ILE A 273 1.13 3.02 -15.19
CA ILE A 273 1.41 2.84 -13.76
C ILE A 273 1.04 1.42 -13.31
N GLY A 274 -0.11 0.90 -13.74
CA GLY A 274 -0.56 -0.47 -13.45
C GLY A 274 0.40 -1.52 -13.99
N SER A 275 0.91 -1.33 -15.21
CA SER A 275 1.91 -2.22 -15.83
C SER A 275 3.22 -2.26 -15.05
N PHE A 276 3.69 -1.10 -14.58
CA PHE A 276 4.90 -1.01 -13.75
C PHE A 276 4.71 -1.68 -12.38
N PHE A 277 3.62 -1.35 -11.68
CA PHE A 277 3.35 -1.98 -10.39
C PHE A 277 3.04 -3.47 -10.51
N GLY A 278 2.53 -3.93 -11.65
CA GLY A 278 2.38 -5.35 -11.97
C GLY A 278 3.70 -6.09 -11.88
N THR A 279 4.77 -5.55 -12.47
CA THR A 279 6.13 -6.12 -12.36
C THR A 279 6.60 -6.21 -10.89
N VAL A 280 6.35 -5.16 -10.11
CA VAL A 280 6.73 -5.16 -8.68
C VAL A 280 5.98 -6.26 -7.92
N LEU A 281 4.67 -6.37 -8.13
CA LEU A 281 3.82 -7.39 -7.49
C LEU A 281 4.24 -8.81 -7.88
N GLU A 282 4.45 -9.07 -9.19
CA GLU A 282 4.88 -10.37 -9.69
C GLU A 282 6.27 -10.76 -9.20
N THR A 283 7.20 -9.81 -9.14
CA THR A 283 8.56 -10.05 -8.63
C THR A 283 8.52 -10.39 -7.13
N ILE A 284 7.72 -9.66 -6.33
CA ILE A 284 7.53 -9.96 -4.91
C ILE A 284 6.83 -11.30 -4.73
N TRP A 285 5.79 -11.58 -5.51
CA TRP A 285 5.08 -12.86 -5.46
C TRP A 285 6.00 -14.04 -5.82
N GLY A 286 6.79 -13.92 -6.89
CA GLY A 286 7.79 -14.91 -7.26
C GLY A 286 8.82 -15.14 -6.15
N LEU A 287 9.33 -14.08 -5.54
CA LEU A 287 10.25 -14.19 -4.40
C LEU A 287 9.66 -14.97 -3.23
N ILE A 288 8.36 -14.77 -2.93
CA ILE A 288 7.66 -15.46 -1.83
C ILE A 288 7.43 -16.95 -2.17
N MET A 289 7.02 -17.25 -3.42
CA MET A 289 6.61 -18.58 -3.83
C MET A 289 7.80 -19.47 -4.22
N ASP A 290 8.76 -18.89 -4.94
CA ASP A 290 9.91 -19.64 -5.51
C ASP A 290 11.14 -19.57 -4.59
N GLY A 291 11.19 -18.63 -3.64
CA GLY A 291 12.28 -18.49 -2.68
C GLY A 291 13.55 -17.84 -3.24
N TYR A 292 13.56 -17.38 -4.50
CA TYR A 292 14.67 -16.65 -5.11
C TYR A 292 14.18 -15.42 -5.88
N PHE A 293 15.06 -14.43 -5.99
CA PHE A 293 14.74 -13.20 -6.72
C PHE A 293 14.83 -13.44 -8.23
N GLN A 294 13.72 -13.24 -8.92
CA GLN A 294 13.63 -13.24 -10.36
C GLN A 294 12.75 -12.07 -10.80
N MET A 295 13.29 -11.18 -11.63
CA MET A 295 12.52 -10.08 -12.19
C MET A 295 11.51 -10.64 -13.21
N ARG A 296 10.22 -10.52 -12.91
CA ARG A 296 9.15 -10.97 -13.80
C ARG A 296 8.62 -9.77 -14.56
N VAL A 297 8.80 -9.78 -15.87
CA VAL A 297 8.34 -8.72 -16.78
C VAL A 297 7.51 -9.30 -17.92
N GLY A 298 6.75 -8.47 -18.60
CA GLY A 298 5.89 -8.85 -19.72
C GLY A 298 6.25 -8.17 -21.04
N MET A 299 7.32 -7.34 -21.05
CA MET A 299 7.83 -6.65 -22.25
C MET A 299 9.36 -6.75 -22.30
N VAL A 300 9.94 -6.68 -23.50
CA VAL A 300 11.40 -6.85 -23.67
C VAL A 300 12.20 -5.63 -23.20
N ILE A 301 11.60 -4.44 -23.18
CA ILE A 301 12.27 -3.23 -22.70
C ILE A 301 11.52 -2.71 -21.47
N GLY A 302 12.22 -2.67 -20.34
CA GLY A 302 11.67 -2.09 -19.11
C GLY A 302 10.75 -3.00 -18.30
N PRO A 303 10.44 -2.55 -17.07
CA PRO A 303 9.72 -3.35 -16.08
C PRO A 303 8.20 -3.17 -16.22
N PHE A 304 7.61 -3.69 -17.29
CA PHE A 304 6.17 -3.57 -17.53
C PHE A 304 5.50 -4.92 -17.76
N ILE A 305 4.35 -5.12 -17.10
CA ILE A 305 3.43 -6.24 -17.37
C ILE A 305 2.08 -5.67 -17.83
N PRO A 306 1.82 -5.62 -19.15
CA PRO A 306 0.61 -5.00 -19.72
C PRO A 306 -0.70 -5.57 -19.20
N VAL A 307 -0.73 -6.84 -18.78
CA VAL A 307 -1.92 -7.49 -18.23
C VAL A 307 -2.42 -6.76 -16.98
N TYR A 308 -1.53 -6.36 -16.07
CA TYR A 308 -1.92 -5.60 -14.87
C TYR A 308 -2.41 -4.18 -15.22
N GLY A 309 -1.75 -3.52 -16.17
CA GLY A 309 -2.17 -2.22 -16.67
C GLY A 309 -3.54 -2.28 -17.35
N GLY A 310 -3.74 -3.24 -18.23
CA GLY A 310 -5.01 -3.51 -18.90
C GLY A 310 -6.12 -3.87 -17.90
N GLY A 311 -5.81 -4.72 -16.90
CA GLY A 311 -6.72 -5.07 -15.82
C GLY A 311 -7.15 -3.85 -15.00
N ALA A 312 -6.20 -2.96 -14.64
CA ALA A 312 -6.49 -1.71 -13.94
C ALA A 312 -7.43 -0.80 -14.75
N VAL A 313 -7.21 -0.68 -16.06
CA VAL A 313 -8.07 0.08 -16.97
C VAL A 313 -9.45 -0.59 -17.09
N ALA A 314 -9.51 -1.90 -17.32
CA ALA A 314 -10.77 -2.64 -17.45
C ALA A 314 -11.63 -2.52 -16.19
N ILE A 315 -11.04 -2.75 -15.01
CA ILE A 315 -11.72 -2.58 -13.73
C ILE A 315 -12.18 -1.14 -13.54
N THR A 316 -11.35 -0.14 -13.88
CA THR A 316 -11.73 1.27 -13.77
C THR A 316 -12.91 1.59 -14.66
N LEU A 317 -12.88 1.23 -15.93
CA LEU A 317 -13.96 1.50 -16.89
C LEU A 317 -15.28 0.83 -16.47
N CYS A 318 -15.22 -0.44 -16.11
CA CYS A 318 -16.42 -1.22 -15.76
C CYS A 318 -17.02 -0.80 -14.42
N LEU A 319 -16.16 -0.47 -13.42
CA LEU A 319 -16.61 -0.21 -12.06
C LEU A 319 -16.76 1.27 -11.73
N TYR A 320 -16.35 2.18 -12.61
CA TYR A 320 -16.42 3.63 -12.32
C TYR A 320 -17.83 4.09 -11.91
N LYS A 321 -18.86 3.59 -12.60
CA LYS A 321 -20.26 3.87 -12.25
C LYS A 321 -20.74 3.13 -10.99
N LEU A 322 -20.07 2.05 -10.61
CA LEU A 322 -20.40 1.24 -9.43
C LEU A 322 -19.69 1.71 -8.16
N TYR A 323 -18.89 2.80 -8.23
CA TYR A 323 -18.14 3.36 -7.11
C TYR A 323 -19.01 3.59 -5.86
N ARG A 324 -20.29 3.95 -6.03
CA ARG A 324 -21.25 4.18 -4.94
C ARG A 324 -21.95 2.92 -4.42
N LYS A 325 -21.78 1.76 -5.06
CA LYS A 325 -22.37 0.49 -4.64
C LYS A 325 -21.58 -0.11 -3.45
N GLY A 326 -22.21 -1.04 -2.73
CA GLY A 326 -21.61 -1.73 -1.60
C GLY A 326 -20.38 -2.55 -1.99
N ASP A 327 -19.47 -2.74 -1.02
CA ASP A 327 -18.16 -3.39 -1.25
C ASP A 327 -18.28 -4.82 -1.77
N VAL A 328 -19.33 -5.56 -1.34
CA VAL A 328 -19.61 -6.93 -1.83
C VAL A 328 -19.89 -6.93 -3.33
N VAL A 329 -20.71 -5.97 -3.83
CA VAL A 329 -21.00 -5.85 -5.25
C VAL A 329 -19.75 -5.52 -6.04
N VAL A 330 -18.95 -4.56 -5.56
CA VAL A 330 -17.68 -4.19 -6.18
C VAL A 330 -16.73 -5.38 -6.22
N TYR A 331 -16.62 -6.14 -5.13
CA TYR A 331 -15.79 -7.34 -5.04
C TYR A 331 -16.21 -8.41 -6.07
N LEU A 332 -17.49 -8.80 -6.09
CA LEU A 332 -17.98 -9.85 -6.98
C LEU A 332 -17.85 -9.46 -8.47
N VAL A 333 -18.18 -8.21 -8.80
CA VAL A 333 -18.03 -7.71 -10.18
C VAL A 333 -16.56 -7.61 -10.57
N SER A 334 -15.67 -7.21 -9.65
CA SER A 334 -14.23 -7.21 -9.91
C SER A 334 -13.67 -8.61 -10.13
N ALA A 335 -14.14 -9.59 -9.36
CA ALA A 335 -13.74 -10.99 -9.52
C ALA A 335 -14.12 -11.52 -10.90
N ALA A 336 -15.36 -11.27 -11.34
CA ALA A 336 -15.84 -11.68 -12.65
C ALA A 336 -15.06 -10.98 -13.79
N ILE A 337 -14.88 -9.65 -13.71
CA ILE A 337 -14.15 -8.88 -14.73
C ILE A 337 -12.69 -9.31 -14.80
N GLY A 338 -12.03 -9.47 -13.63
CA GLY A 338 -10.62 -9.85 -13.59
C GLY A 338 -10.39 -11.26 -14.15
N ALA A 339 -11.18 -12.24 -13.76
CA ALA A 339 -11.12 -13.60 -14.32
C ALA A 339 -11.38 -13.64 -15.81
N THR A 340 -12.39 -12.90 -16.29
CA THR A 340 -12.69 -12.79 -17.74
C THR A 340 -11.53 -12.14 -18.48
N PHE A 341 -10.96 -11.07 -17.94
CA PHE A 341 -9.84 -10.35 -18.54
C PHE A 341 -8.58 -11.25 -18.60
N GLU A 342 -8.25 -11.96 -17.53
CA GLU A 342 -7.13 -12.91 -17.46
C GLU A 342 -7.30 -14.04 -18.48
N TYR A 343 -8.51 -14.62 -18.57
CA TYR A 343 -8.84 -15.64 -19.56
C TYR A 343 -8.62 -15.14 -20.98
N LEU A 344 -9.16 -13.95 -21.32
CA LEU A 344 -9.02 -13.35 -22.64
C LEU A 344 -7.56 -13.04 -22.98
N CYS A 345 -6.77 -12.53 -22.03
CA CYS A 345 -5.34 -12.28 -22.25
C CYS A 345 -4.59 -13.57 -22.60
N SER A 346 -4.80 -14.66 -21.85
CA SER A 346 -4.20 -15.96 -22.15
C SER A 346 -4.67 -16.52 -23.50
N TYR A 347 -5.98 -16.42 -23.79
CA TYR A 347 -6.56 -16.88 -25.05
C TYR A 347 -5.96 -16.16 -26.26
N PHE A 348 -5.89 -14.82 -26.22
CA PHE A 348 -5.33 -14.04 -27.31
C PHE A 348 -3.81 -14.23 -27.43
N GLN A 349 -3.09 -14.37 -26.33
CA GLN A 349 -1.66 -14.66 -26.36
C GLN A 349 -1.39 -16.00 -27.07
N GLU A 350 -2.12 -17.05 -26.74
CA GLU A 350 -1.98 -18.34 -27.42
C GLU A 350 -2.40 -18.25 -28.90
N MET A 351 -3.51 -17.57 -29.20
CA MET A 351 -4.02 -17.43 -30.57
C MET A 351 -3.05 -16.68 -31.51
N PHE A 352 -2.46 -15.57 -31.01
CA PHE A 352 -1.61 -14.72 -31.86
C PHE A 352 -0.13 -15.07 -31.79
N LEU A 353 0.37 -15.52 -30.63
CA LEU A 353 1.80 -15.76 -30.40
C LEU A 353 2.14 -17.25 -30.28
N GLY A 354 1.16 -18.14 -30.17
CA GLY A 354 1.39 -19.56 -29.95
C GLY A 354 2.09 -19.87 -28.63
N THR A 355 1.98 -18.99 -27.63
CA THR A 355 2.63 -19.11 -26.32
C THR A 355 1.63 -18.86 -25.21
N ILE A 356 1.92 -19.42 -24.03
CA ILE A 356 1.20 -19.14 -22.78
C ILE A 356 2.21 -18.69 -21.72
N SER A 357 1.85 -17.72 -20.90
CA SER A 357 2.67 -17.21 -19.80
C SER A 357 2.35 -17.85 -18.47
N TRP A 358 1.16 -18.43 -18.31
CA TRP A 358 0.70 -19.16 -17.14
C TRP A 358 -0.20 -20.32 -17.54
N ASP A 359 -0.28 -21.33 -16.71
CA ASP A 359 -1.10 -22.51 -16.88
C ASP A 359 -1.62 -23.01 -15.53
N TYR A 360 -2.94 -23.00 -15.37
CA TYR A 360 -3.63 -23.43 -14.16
C TYR A 360 -4.34 -24.77 -14.32
N SER A 361 -3.99 -25.58 -15.33
CA SER A 361 -4.66 -26.86 -15.62
C SER A 361 -4.69 -27.83 -14.44
N ASP A 362 -3.65 -27.78 -13.58
CA ASP A 362 -3.56 -28.59 -12.37
C ASP A 362 -4.31 -28.02 -11.16
N SER A 363 -4.88 -26.81 -11.30
CA SER A 363 -5.59 -26.13 -10.20
C SER A 363 -7.06 -26.52 -10.17
N PRO A 364 -7.69 -26.71 -9.00
CA PRO A 364 -9.12 -26.98 -8.91
C PRO A 364 -9.93 -25.76 -9.40
N PHE A 365 -11.09 -26.04 -9.99
CA PHE A 365 -11.99 -25.00 -10.55
C PHE A 365 -11.31 -24.06 -11.56
N ASN A 366 -10.39 -24.60 -12.39
CA ASN A 366 -9.84 -23.84 -13.50
C ASN A 366 -10.80 -23.83 -14.69
N LEU A 367 -10.65 -22.82 -15.55
CA LEU A 367 -11.33 -22.69 -16.82
C LEU A 367 -10.27 -22.75 -17.94
N ASP A 368 -10.21 -23.87 -18.65
CA ASP A 368 -9.23 -24.17 -19.72
C ASP A 368 -7.77 -23.91 -19.35
N GLY A 369 -7.40 -24.05 -18.05
CA GLY A 369 -6.07 -23.72 -17.55
C GLY A 369 -5.72 -22.22 -17.59
N ARG A 370 -6.62 -21.34 -18.05
CA ARG A 370 -6.34 -19.91 -18.30
C ARG A 370 -6.63 -19.01 -17.11
N THR A 371 -7.59 -19.39 -16.29
CA THR A 371 -7.93 -18.76 -15.01
C THR A 371 -8.53 -19.81 -14.07
N ASN A 372 -8.60 -19.51 -12.79
CA ASN A 372 -9.24 -20.38 -11.79
C ASN A 372 -9.96 -19.57 -10.71
N LEU A 373 -10.75 -20.26 -9.88
CA LEU A 373 -11.53 -19.62 -8.82
C LEU A 373 -10.66 -18.85 -7.83
N THR A 374 -9.48 -19.37 -7.47
CA THR A 374 -8.58 -18.70 -6.53
C THR A 374 -8.12 -17.34 -7.07
N TYR A 375 -7.67 -17.28 -8.32
CA TYR A 375 -7.26 -16.02 -8.94
C TYR A 375 -8.45 -15.09 -9.20
N ALA A 376 -9.63 -15.63 -9.54
CA ALA A 376 -10.86 -14.83 -9.62
C ALA A 376 -11.15 -14.11 -8.27
N LEU A 377 -11.05 -14.81 -7.14
CA LEU A 377 -11.22 -14.22 -5.82
C LEU A 377 -10.14 -13.17 -5.51
N ILE A 378 -8.88 -13.42 -5.90
CA ILE A 378 -7.78 -12.44 -5.79
C ILE A 378 -8.10 -11.18 -6.62
N TRP A 379 -8.57 -11.33 -7.87
CA TRP A 379 -9.02 -10.21 -8.70
C TRP A 379 -10.15 -9.40 -8.04
N GLY A 380 -11.04 -10.07 -7.30
CA GLY A 380 -12.07 -9.40 -6.51
C GLY A 380 -11.47 -8.45 -5.46
N PHE A 381 -10.48 -8.92 -4.69
CA PHE A 381 -9.77 -8.10 -3.70
C PHE A 381 -8.94 -6.99 -4.36
N LEU A 382 -8.22 -7.30 -5.43
CA LEU A 382 -7.44 -6.30 -6.17
C LEU A 382 -8.33 -5.19 -6.73
N GLY A 383 -9.47 -5.54 -7.32
CA GLY A 383 -10.42 -4.56 -7.85
C GLY A 383 -11.08 -3.72 -6.78
N LEU A 384 -11.42 -4.31 -5.62
CA LEU A 384 -11.93 -3.56 -4.48
C LEU A 384 -10.88 -2.59 -3.93
N ALA A 385 -9.64 -3.07 -3.73
CA ALA A 385 -8.52 -2.25 -3.29
C ALA A 385 -8.20 -1.14 -4.30
N TRP A 386 -8.20 -1.47 -5.58
CA TRP A 386 -8.01 -0.52 -6.68
C TRP A 386 -9.05 0.59 -6.62
N LEU A 387 -10.33 0.25 -6.72
CA LEU A 387 -11.39 1.23 -6.84
C LEU A 387 -11.55 2.11 -5.58
N ARG A 388 -11.39 1.52 -4.39
CA ARG A 388 -11.59 2.24 -3.11
C ARG A 388 -10.41 3.08 -2.68
N TYR A 389 -9.18 2.64 -3.01
CA TYR A 389 -7.97 3.24 -2.44
C TYR A 389 -6.97 3.68 -3.47
N LEU A 390 -6.57 2.79 -4.38
CA LEU A 390 -5.48 3.07 -5.32
C LEU A 390 -5.91 4.03 -6.42
N TYR A 391 -7.06 3.79 -7.07
CA TYR A 391 -7.56 4.68 -8.13
C TYR A 391 -7.73 6.14 -7.68
N PRO A 392 -8.40 6.45 -6.54
CA PRO A 392 -8.52 7.84 -6.09
C PRO A 392 -7.18 8.49 -5.73
N LEU A 393 -6.19 7.70 -5.28
CA LEU A 393 -4.85 8.19 -4.98
C LEU A 393 -4.09 8.49 -6.28
N VAL A 394 -4.02 7.51 -7.17
CA VAL A 394 -3.30 7.59 -8.45
C VAL A 394 -3.93 8.66 -9.35
N SER A 395 -5.27 8.70 -9.43
CA SER A 395 -6.00 9.73 -10.18
C SER A 395 -5.63 11.15 -9.71
N ARG A 396 -5.59 11.40 -8.41
CA ARG A 396 -5.19 12.70 -7.86
C ARG A 396 -3.72 13.05 -8.12
N LEU A 397 -2.84 12.05 -8.17
CA LEU A 397 -1.42 12.26 -8.50
C LEU A 397 -1.26 12.63 -9.98
N ILE A 398 -1.95 11.93 -10.88
CA ILE A 398 -1.96 12.21 -12.32
C ILE A 398 -2.52 13.63 -12.57
N GLU A 399 -3.63 14.00 -11.92
CA GLU A 399 -4.27 15.30 -12.07
C GLU A 399 -3.43 16.50 -11.59
N LYS A 400 -2.36 16.25 -10.80
CA LYS A 400 -1.40 17.29 -10.39
C LYS A 400 -0.38 17.63 -11.48
N ILE A 401 -0.24 16.79 -12.49
CA ILE A 401 0.67 17.05 -13.61
C ILE A 401 0.14 18.25 -14.38
N PRO A 402 0.98 19.25 -14.72
CA PRO A 402 0.54 20.38 -15.54
C PRO A 402 0.08 19.94 -16.93
N LYS A 403 -0.97 20.57 -17.49
CA LYS A 403 -1.61 20.13 -18.74
C LYS A 403 -0.62 19.96 -19.91
N LYS A 404 0.18 21.01 -20.23
CA LYS A 404 1.11 20.99 -21.37
C LYS A 404 2.17 19.87 -21.26
N PRO A 405 3.02 19.83 -20.21
CA PRO A 405 4.01 18.76 -20.08
C PRO A 405 3.33 17.38 -19.93
N GLY A 406 2.20 17.28 -19.25
CA GLY A 406 1.46 16.03 -19.10
C GLY A 406 1.04 15.43 -20.44
N THR A 407 0.54 16.26 -21.37
CA THR A 407 0.15 15.80 -22.70
C THR A 407 1.39 15.34 -23.49
N ILE A 408 2.48 16.10 -23.47
CA ILE A 408 3.72 15.73 -24.17
C ILE A 408 4.28 14.40 -23.65
N ILE A 409 4.39 14.26 -22.33
CA ILE A 409 4.87 13.02 -21.69
C ILE A 409 3.95 11.86 -22.03
N THR A 410 2.63 12.06 -22.02
CA THR A 410 1.68 11.02 -22.40
C THR A 410 1.95 10.51 -23.82
N VAL A 411 2.13 11.40 -24.78
CA VAL A 411 2.42 11.01 -26.19
C VAL A 411 3.74 10.25 -26.27
N ILE A 412 4.81 10.75 -25.64
CA ILE A 412 6.12 10.06 -25.63
C ILE A 412 6.00 8.65 -25.03
N LEU A 413 5.33 8.52 -23.89
CA LEU A 413 5.16 7.22 -23.24
C LEU A 413 4.21 6.29 -24.03
N CYS A 414 3.18 6.83 -24.71
CA CYS A 414 2.34 6.03 -25.62
C CYS A 414 3.16 5.45 -26.77
N VAL A 415 3.99 6.27 -27.41
CA VAL A 415 4.86 5.82 -28.50
C VAL A 415 5.87 4.80 -27.99
N PHE A 416 6.47 5.03 -26.83
CA PHE A 416 7.39 4.09 -26.21
C PHE A 416 6.70 2.73 -25.91
N MET A 417 5.55 2.72 -25.26
CA MET A 417 4.84 1.48 -24.92
C MET A 417 4.35 0.73 -26.18
N ALA A 418 3.92 1.45 -27.20
CA ALA A 418 3.53 0.86 -28.49
C ALA A 418 4.73 0.23 -29.21
N PHE A 419 5.88 0.92 -29.20
CA PHE A 419 7.13 0.43 -29.79
C PHE A 419 7.63 -0.81 -29.04
N ASP A 420 7.71 -0.75 -27.71
CA ASP A 420 8.14 -1.88 -26.87
C ASP A 420 7.19 -3.09 -27.01
N GLY A 421 5.87 -2.86 -27.09
CA GLY A 421 4.90 -3.90 -27.35
C GLY A 421 5.11 -4.57 -28.71
N ALA A 422 5.29 -3.81 -29.77
CA ALA A 422 5.56 -4.33 -31.10
C ALA A 422 6.89 -5.11 -31.15
N LEU A 423 7.92 -4.59 -30.49
CA LEU A 423 9.22 -5.23 -30.39
C LEU A 423 9.16 -6.53 -29.59
N SER A 424 8.39 -6.55 -28.49
CA SER A 424 8.17 -7.74 -27.67
C SER A 424 7.46 -8.85 -28.45
N ILE A 425 6.43 -8.51 -29.21
CA ILE A 425 5.74 -9.46 -30.10
C ILE A 425 6.71 -10.03 -31.14
N LEU A 426 7.51 -9.18 -31.76
CA LEU A 426 8.50 -9.61 -32.76
C LEU A 426 9.61 -10.49 -32.14
N ALA A 427 10.08 -10.17 -30.95
CA ALA A 427 11.08 -10.96 -30.23
C ALA A 427 10.55 -12.35 -29.86
N VAL A 428 9.28 -12.44 -29.40
CA VAL A 428 8.61 -13.72 -29.09
C VAL A 428 8.40 -14.54 -30.38
N ASP A 429 7.95 -13.92 -31.48
CA ASP A 429 7.82 -14.61 -32.79
C ASP A 429 9.17 -15.15 -33.25
N ARG A 430 10.24 -14.33 -33.13
CA ARG A 430 11.60 -14.77 -33.52
C ARG A 430 12.10 -15.91 -32.62
N LYS A 431 11.88 -15.87 -31.30
CA LYS A 431 12.22 -16.98 -30.41
C LYS A 431 11.51 -18.28 -30.83
N ASN A 432 10.21 -18.23 -31.14
CA ASN A 432 9.46 -19.38 -31.60
C ASN A 432 10.04 -19.96 -32.92
N ARG A 433 10.38 -19.07 -33.86
CA ARG A 433 10.99 -19.49 -35.16
C ARG A 433 12.38 -20.06 -34.98
N ARG A 434 13.22 -19.54 -34.08
CA ARG A 434 14.52 -20.12 -33.72
C ARG A 434 14.38 -21.52 -33.14
N ALA A 435 13.39 -21.74 -32.28
CA ALA A 435 13.08 -23.08 -31.76
C ALA A 435 12.66 -24.10 -32.84
N GLU A 436 12.15 -23.62 -33.97
CA GLU A 436 11.81 -24.42 -35.17
C GLU A 436 12.97 -24.43 -36.22
N ASN A 437 14.15 -23.89 -35.90
CA ASN A 437 15.31 -23.72 -36.79
C ASN A 437 15.01 -22.91 -38.07
N ILE A 438 14.09 -21.93 -38.02
CA ILE A 438 13.73 -21.06 -39.13
C ILE A 438 14.61 -19.80 -39.08
N PRO A 439 15.51 -19.57 -40.08
CA PRO A 439 16.37 -18.39 -40.09
C PRO A 439 15.60 -17.10 -40.32
N PRO A 440 16.18 -15.93 -39.93
CA PRO A 440 15.55 -14.64 -40.19
C PRO A 440 15.51 -14.35 -41.68
N LYS A 441 14.42 -13.76 -42.18
CA LYS A 441 14.24 -13.39 -43.59
C LYS A 441 14.49 -11.91 -43.85
N THR A 442 14.73 -11.11 -42.84
CA THR A 442 14.86 -9.65 -42.90
C THR A 442 15.98 -9.16 -42.01
N VAL A 443 16.60 -8.03 -42.37
CA VAL A 443 17.62 -7.37 -41.54
C VAL A 443 17.06 -7.06 -40.12
N ILE A 444 15.81 -6.68 -40.03
CA ILE A 444 15.14 -6.45 -38.70
C ILE A 444 15.13 -7.76 -37.92
N GLY A 445 14.79 -8.89 -38.55
CA GLY A 445 14.79 -10.19 -37.89
C GLY A 445 16.18 -10.60 -37.40
N GLU A 446 17.24 -10.34 -38.16
CA GLU A 446 18.64 -10.57 -37.75
C GLU A 446 19.03 -9.72 -36.56
N ALA A 447 18.68 -8.42 -36.57
CA ALA A 447 18.92 -7.50 -35.47
C ALA A 447 18.20 -7.93 -34.20
N VAL A 448 16.94 -8.38 -34.31
CA VAL A 448 16.15 -8.89 -33.19
C VAL A 448 16.77 -10.17 -32.64
N ASP A 449 17.23 -11.10 -33.47
CA ASP A 449 17.89 -12.33 -33.03
C ASP A 449 19.21 -12.05 -32.32
N TYR A 450 19.95 -11.03 -32.76
CA TYR A 450 21.19 -10.62 -32.12
C TYR A 450 20.97 -9.98 -30.74
N VAL A 451 20.02 -9.04 -30.63
CA VAL A 451 19.77 -8.29 -29.39
C VAL A 451 18.96 -9.13 -28.39
N PHE A 452 17.94 -9.84 -28.86
CA PHE A 452 17.04 -10.66 -28.06
C PHE A 452 17.27 -12.15 -28.32
N ASN A 453 18.49 -12.61 -28.03
CA ASN A 453 18.89 -14.01 -28.14
C ASN A 453 18.11 -14.89 -27.13
N ASP A 454 18.27 -16.20 -27.19
CA ASP A 454 17.50 -17.12 -26.37
C ASP A 454 17.80 -16.96 -24.88
N ASP A 455 19.06 -16.71 -24.49
CA ASP A 455 19.45 -16.46 -23.10
C ASP A 455 18.74 -15.21 -22.53
N TYR A 456 18.69 -14.12 -23.32
CA TYR A 456 17.98 -12.91 -22.92
C TYR A 456 16.46 -13.16 -22.80
N MET A 457 15.88 -13.86 -23.76
CA MET A 457 14.44 -14.15 -23.78
C MET A 457 14.04 -15.09 -22.64
N ASP A 458 14.90 -16.04 -22.25
CA ASP A 458 14.67 -16.93 -21.10
C ASP A 458 14.81 -16.18 -19.78
N PHE A 459 15.70 -15.18 -19.74
CA PHE A 459 15.80 -14.29 -18.58
C PHE A 459 14.55 -13.38 -18.41
N VAL A 460 14.07 -12.80 -19.53
CA VAL A 460 12.93 -11.86 -19.52
C VAL A 460 11.59 -12.59 -19.34
N PHE A 461 11.42 -13.75 -20.00
CA PHE A 461 10.17 -14.53 -19.99
C PHE A 461 10.39 -15.97 -19.47
N PRO A 462 10.80 -16.15 -18.20
CA PRO A 462 11.18 -17.45 -17.67
C PRO A 462 10.06 -18.49 -17.66
N ASN A 463 8.82 -18.06 -17.57
CA ASN A 463 7.64 -18.93 -17.48
C ASN A 463 6.92 -19.14 -18.83
N MET A 464 7.42 -18.53 -19.91
CA MET A 464 6.78 -18.64 -21.23
C MET A 464 6.96 -20.04 -21.82
N LYS A 465 5.85 -20.70 -22.15
CA LYS A 465 5.83 -22.01 -22.81
C LYS A 465 5.28 -21.86 -24.24
N VAL A 466 5.92 -22.53 -25.19
CA VAL A 466 5.44 -22.63 -26.58
C VAL A 466 4.35 -23.70 -26.67
N THR A 467 3.16 -23.37 -27.16
CA THR A 467 2.08 -24.34 -27.33
C THR A 467 2.23 -25.09 -28.66
N LYS A 468 2.07 -26.42 -28.66
CA LYS A 468 2.23 -27.28 -29.84
C LYS A 468 1.19 -27.04 -30.98
N LYS A 469 0.32 -26.04 -30.89
CA LYS A 469 -0.75 -25.79 -31.86
C LYS A 469 -0.36 -25.06 -33.14
N SER A 470 0.90 -24.65 -33.30
CA SER A 470 1.39 -24.02 -34.56
C SER A 470 1.47 -24.96 -35.77
N LYS A 471 1.12 -26.26 -35.65
CA LYS A 471 1.26 -27.25 -36.73
C LYS A 471 0.00 -27.40 -37.64
N LYS A 472 -0.99 -26.51 -37.60
CA LYS A 472 -2.12 -26.59 -38.52
C LYS A 472 -2.44 -25.22 -39.15
N THR A 473 -1.57 -24.78 -40.03
CA THR A 473 -1.95 -23.96 -41.20
C THR A 473 -0.92 -24.19 -42.30
N LYS A 474 -1.18 -25.20 -43.10
CA LYS A 474 -0.74 -25.27 -44.48
C LYS A 474 -1.82 -24.68 -45.38
#